data_15d40e44a4b9f49d091e739948090591
#
_entry.id   15d40e44a4b9f49d091e739948090591
#
_cell.length_a   1.000
_cell.length_b   1.000
_cell.length_c   1.000
_cell.angle_alpha   90.00
_cell.angle_beta   90.00
_cell.angle_gamma   90.00
#
_symmetry.space_group_name_H-M   'P 1'
#
loop_
_entity.id
_entity.type
_entity.pdbx_description
1 polymer ?
#
loop_
_entity_poly.entity_id
_entity_poly.type
_entity_poly.pdbx_seq_one_letter_code
_entity_poly.pdbx_strand_id
1 'polypeptide(L)'
;MATILVLHGPNLNMLGEREPAIYGSTTLADINQRLDQLARDRGHHLLYMQSNAEYELVERVQDARHEGVNFILINPAAFTHTSVALRDALAAVDIPFIEIHLSNTHAREEFRQLSYFSDLARGVICGLGAQGYEFGLQAALNILEQP
;
A
#
# COMPACT_ATOMS: atom_id res chain seq x y z
N MET A 1 7.44 9.28 17.57
CA MET A 1 7.50 8.05 16.75
C MET A 1 6.12 7.73 16.22
N ALA A 2 6.02 7.51 14.92
CA ALA A 2 4.75 7.15 14.29
C ALA A 2 4.78 5.69 13.86
N THR A 3 3.60 5.10 13.65
CA THR A 3 3.42 3.74 13.14
C THR A 3 2.77 3.81 11.78
N ILE A 4 3.42 3.20 10.78
CA ILE A 4 2.95 3.11 9.41
C ILE A 4 2.62 1.66 9.11
N LEU A 5 1.43 1.41 8.56
CA LEU A 5 1.00 0.08 8.13
C LEU A 5 1.07 -0.01 6.60
N VAL A 6 1.78 -1.01 6.11
CA VAL A 6 1.84 -1.30 4.67
C VAL A 6 0.97 -2.52 4.38
N LEU A 7 0.01 -2.36 3.48
CA LEU A 7 -0.91 -3.43 3.09
C LEU A 7 -0.69 -3.80 1.63
N HIS A 8 -0.54 -5.10 1.40
CA HIS A 8 -0.33 -5.66 0.08
C HIS A 8 -1.49 -6.59 -0.28
N GLY A 9 -2.11 -6.34 -1.41
CA GLY A 9 -3.25 -7.11 -1.91
C GLY A 9 -2.89 -8.44 -2.55
N PRO A 10 -3.87 -9.05 -3.26
CA PRO A 10 -3.73 -10.40 -3.78
C PRO A 10 -2.62 -10.50 -4.84
N ASN A 11 -1.99 -11.66 -4.86
CA ASN A 11 -0.92 -12.05 -5.78
C ASN A 11 0.41 -11.32 -5.57
N LEU A 12 0.50 -10.34 -4.68
CA LEU A 12 1.78 -9.66 -4.42
C LEU A 12 2.78 -10.56 -3.70
N ASN A 13 2.31 -11.64 -3.08
CA ASN A 13 3.18 -12.69 -2.54
C ASN A 13 4.01 -13.39 -3.64
N MET A 14 3.61 -13.25 -4.90
CA MET A 14 4.30 -13.88 -6.03
C MET A 14 5.26 -12.93 -6.76
N LEU A 15 5.52 -11.76 -6.20
CA LEU A 15 6.49 -10.82 -6.79
C LEU A 15 7.87 -11.47 -6.90
N GLY A 16 8.54 -11.20 -8.03
CA GLY A 16 9.82 -11.79 -8.38
C GLY A 16 9.68 -13.08 -9.17
N GLU A 17 8.52 -13.73 -9.15
CA GLU A 17 8.23 -14.97 -9.84
C GLU A 17 7.20 -14.81 -10.96
N ARG A 18 6.34 -13.79 -10.88
CA ARG A 18 5.22 -13.57 -11.79
C ARG A 18 5.43 -12.30 -12.61
N GLU A 19 5.28 -12.44 -13.93
CA GLU A 19 5.32 -11.31 -14.89
C GLU A 19 6.51 -10.35 -14.65
N PRO A 20 7.77 -10.85 -14.69
CA PRO A 20 8.94 -10.01 -14.40
C PRO A 20 9.07 -8.81 -15.34
N ALA A 21 8.55 -8.90 -16.55
CA ALA A 21 8.56 -7.79 -17.50
C ALA A 21 7.72 -6.59 -17.02
N ILE A 22 6.73 -6.83 -16.14
CA ILE A 22 5.86 -5.78 -15.60
C ILE A 22 6.32 -5.35 -14.21
N TYR A 23 6.64 -6.33 -13.34
CA TYR A 23 6.87 -6.09 -11.91
C TYR A 23 8.35 -6.18 -11.50
N GLY A 24 9.24 -6.68 -12.37
CA GLY A 24 10.65 -6.89 -12.06
C GLY A 24 10.90 -8.15 -11.24
N SER A 25 12.14 -8.31 -10.76
CA SER A 25 12.58 -9.49 -9.99
C SER A 25 12.59 -9.25 -8.47
N THR A 26 12.30 -8.04 -8.01
CA THR A 26 12.23 -7.71 -6.59
C THR A 26 11.09 -8.47 -5.93
N THR A 27 11.36 -9.12 -4.81
CA THR A 27 10.34 -9.87 -4.05
C THR A 27 9.61 -8.96 -3.08
N LEU A 28 8.45 -9.43 -2.59
CA LEU A 28 7.73 -8.70 -1.55
C LEU A 28 8.55 -8.60 -0.26
N ALA A 29 9.31 -9.65 0.08
CA ALA A 29 10.19 -9.62 1.24
C ALA A 29 11.24 -8.52 1.11
N ASP A 30 11.81 -8.35 -0.09
CA ASP A 30 12.77 -7.27 -0.36
C ASP A 30 12.13 -5.90 -0.14
N ILE A 31 10.91 -5.71 -0.61
CA ILE A 31 10.18 -4.45 -0.44
C ILE A 31 9.95 -4.17 1.04
N ASN A 32 9.42 -5.15 1.78
CA ASN A 32 9.13 -4.98 3.20
C ASN A 32 10.40 -4.66 4.00
N GLN A 33 11.49 -5.36 3.71
CA GLN A 33 12.76 -5.13 4.40
C GLN A 33 13.29 -3.72 4.14
N ARG A 34 13.21 -3.28 2.89
CA ARG A 34 13.67 -1.93 2.52
C ARG A 34 12.85 -0.85 3.20
N LEU A 35 11.53 -1.00 3.21
CA LEU A 35 10.64 -0.04 3.86
C LEU A 35 10.85 -0.01 5.38
N ASP A 36 11.03 -1.17 6.00
CA ASP A 36 11.31 -1.26 7.42
C ASP A 36 12.58 -0.49 7.77
N GLN A 37 13.64 -0.67 6.98
CA GLN A 37 14.91 0.02 7.19
C GLN A 37 14.74 1.54 7.06
N LEU A 38 14.04 2.01 6.03
CA LEU A 38 13.80 3.44 5.83
C LEU A 38 13.00 4.07 6.97
N ALA A 39 11.99 3.37 7.47
CA ALA A 39 11.21 3.86 8.60
C ALA A 39 12.05 3.93 9.87
N ARG A 40 12.82 2.89 10.16
CA ARG A 40 13.71 2.86 11.33
C ARG A 40 14.76 3.95 11.30
N ASP A 41 15.34 4.22 10.14
CA ASP A 41 16.36 5.25 9.98
C ASP A 41 15.84 6.65 10.36
N ARG A 42 14.53 6.85 10.27
CA ARG A 42 13.87 8.10 10.64
C ARG A 42 13.15 8.02 11.99
N GLY A 43 13.34 6.93 12.74
CA GLY A 43 12.81 6.77 14.09
C GLY A 43 11.33 6.38 14.14
N HIS A 44 10.82 5.73 13.10
CA HIS A 44 9.41 5.31 13.02
C HIS A 44 9.29 3.79 12.97
N HIS A 45 8.08 3.31 13.23
CA HIS A 45 7.76 1.88 13.27
C HIS A 45 6.93 1.49 12.06
N LEU A 46 7.31 0.39 11.41
CA LEU A 46 6.60 -0.14 10.25
C LEU A 46 5.96 -1.49 10.59
N LEU A 47 4.70 -1.61 10.22
CA LEU A 47 3.97 -2.88 10.20
C LEU A 47 3.63 -3.19 8.75
N TYR A 48 3.56 -4.48 8.40
CA TYR A 48 3.16 -4.86 7.04
C TYR A 48 2.41 -6.19 7.05
N MET A 49 1.53 -6.34 6.07
CA MET A 49 0.75 -7.55 5.89
C MET A 49 0.40 -7.71 4.41
N GLN A 50 0.45 -8.93 3.93
CA GLN A 50 -0.03 -9.31 2.60
C GLN A 50 -1.13 -10.36 2.75
N SER A 51 -2.20 -10.25 1.96
CA SER A 51 -3.22 -11.29 1.91
C SER A 51 -3.88 -11.35 0.54
N ASN A 52 -4.28 -12.56 0.15
CA ASN A 52 -5.15 -12.79 -1.00
C ASN A 52 -6.63 -12.73 -0.60
N ALA A 53 -6.94 -12.69 0.69
CA ALA A 53 -8.31 -12.70 1.19
C ALA A 53 -8.78 -11.27 1.47
N GLU A 54 -9.85 -10.85 0.80
CA GLU A 54 -10.42 -9.52 0.98
C GLU A 54 -10.78 -9.26 2.44
N TYR A 55 -11.41 -10.23 3.10
CA TYR A 55 -11.85 -10.04 4.49
C TYR A 55 -10.68 -9.82 5.45
N GLU A 56 -9.53 -10.46 5.20
CA GLU A 56 -8.35 -10.26 6.04
C GLU A 56 -7.82 -8.83 5.94
N LEU A 57 -7.82 -8.27 4.75
CA LEU A 57 -7.39 -6.87 4.54
C LEU A 57 -8.38 -5.90 5.20
N VAL A 58 -9.68 -6.17 5.08
CA VAL A 58 -10.71 -5.37 5.74
C VAL A 58 -10.51 -5.38 7.26
N GLU A 59 -10.34 -6.56 7.85
CA GLU A 59 -10.14 -6.69 9.29
C GLU A 59 -8.84 -6.02 9.73
N ARG A 60 -7.78 -6.13 8.91
CA ARG A 60 -6.50 -5.49 9.25
C ARG A 60 -6.61 -3.97 9.27
N VAL A 61 -7.36 -3.39 8.35
CA VAL A 61 -7.65 -1.95 8.35
C VAL A 61 -8.42 -1.57 9.62
N GLN A 62 -9.43 -2.35 9.98
CA GLN A 62 -10.22 -2.09 11.19
C GLN A 62 -9.35 -2.14 12.45
N ASP A 63 -8.46 -3.13 12.54
CA ASP A 63 -7.54 -3.27 13.67
C ASP A 63 -6.56 -2.10 13.77
N ALA A 64 -6.17 -1.53 12.65
CA ALA A 64 -5.24 -0.40 12.62
C ALA A 64 -5.74 0.78 13.45
N ARG A 65 -7.05 1.01 13.48
CA ARG A 65 -7.66 2.06 14.27
C ARG A 65 -7.38 1.89 15.75
N HIS A 66 -7.45 0.65 16.24
CA HIS A 66 -7.26 0.33 17.66
C HIS A 66 -5.79 0.23 18.04
N GLU A 67 -4.90 0.03 17.07
CA GLU A 67 -3.47 -0.09 17.28
C GLU A 67 -2.74 1.25 17.23
N GLY A 68 -3.44 2.33 16.95
CA GLY A 68 -2.83 3.65 16.86
C GLY A 68 -1.97 3.84 15.61
N VAL A 69 -2.30 3.17 14.51
CA VAL A 69 -1.63 3.38 13.23
C VAL A 69 -1.89 4.80 12.74
N ASN A 70 -0.83 5.51 12.33
CA ASN A 70 -0.90 6.91 11.94
C ASN A 70 -1.05 7.11 10.43
N PHE A 71 -0.62 6.15 9.64
CA PHE A 71 -0.65 6.25 8.18
C PHE A 71 -0.66 4.86 7.56
N ILE A 72 -1.36 4.71 6.42
CA ILE A 72 -1.41 3.44 5.69
C ILE A 72 -0.84 3.65 4.29
N LEU A 73 0.03 2.74 3.86
CA LEU A 73 0.43 2.60 2.46
C LEU A 73 -0.26 1.35 1.94
N ILE A 74 -1.03 1.45 0.88
CA ILE A 74 -1.77 0.30 0.38
C ILE A 74 -1.55 0.09 -1.12
N ASN A 75 -1.14 -1.12 -1.47
CA ASN A 75 -1.22 -1.61 -2.84
C ASN A 75 -2.35 -2.62 -2.89
N PRO A 76 -3.56 -2.22 -3.32
CA PRO A 76 -4.71 -3.13 -3.30
C PRO A 76 -4.64 -4.22 -4.37
N ALA A 77 -3.73 -4.09 -5.33
CA ALA A 77 -3.60 -5.00 -6.47
C ALA A 77 -4.96 -5.12 -7.20
N ALA A 78 -5.43 -6.34 -7.47
CA ALA A 78 -6.69 -6.51 -8.20
C ALA A 78 -7.91 -5.96 -7.44
N PHE A 79 -7.85 -5.88 -6.12
CA PHE A 79 -8.95 -5.31 -5.34
C PHE A 79 -9.18 -3.82 -5.59
N THR A 80 -8.22 -3.15 -6.20
CA THR A 80 -8.35 -1.75 -6.63
C THR A 80 -9.62 -1.52 -7.44
N HIS A 81 -9.98 -2.50 -8.26
CA HIS A 81 -11.04 -2.40 -9.26
C HIS A 81 -12.32 -3.11 -8.86
N THR A 82 -12.36 -3.75 -7.69
CA THR A 82 -13.46 -4.64 -7.29
C THR A 82 -13.94 -4.47 -5.86
N SER A 83 -13.10 -4.01 -4.93
CA SER A 83 -13.43 -4.08 -3.52
C SER A 83 -14.04 -2.81 -2.97
N VAL A 84 -15.36 -2.76 -2.95
CA VAL A 84 -16.10 -1.73 -2.22
C VAL A 84 -15.92 -1.92 -0.71
N ALA A 85 -15.86 -3.17 -0.25
CA ALA A 85 -15.69 -3.47 1.18
C ALA A 85 -14.40 -2.88 1.75
N LEU A 86 -13.29 -3.02 1.02
CA LEU A 86 -12.01 -2.46 1.47
C LEU A 86 -12.01 -0.93 1.39
N ARG A 87 -12.61 -0.35 0.35
CA ARG A 87 -12.83 1.09 0.26
C ARG A 87 -13.56 1.60 1.50
N ASP A 88 -14.66 0.95 1.86
CA ASP A 88 -15.49 1.37 2.98
C ASP A 88 -14.74 1.24 4.32
N ALA A 89 -13.92 0.21 4.47
CA ALA A 89 -13.09 0.05 5.67
C ALA A 89 -12.09 1.21 5.83
N LEU A 90 -11.43 1.60 4.77
CA LEU A 90 -10.49 2.72 4.78
C LEU A 90 -11.20 4.04 5.11
N ALA A 91 -12.38 4.26 4.55
CA ALA A 91 -13.17 5.44 4.86
C ALA A 91 -13.61 5.47 6.34
N ALA A 92 -13.99 4.30 6.86
CA ALA A 92 -14.51 4.20 8.23
C ALA A 92 -13.44 4.47 9.28
N VAL A 93 -12.20 4.02 9.08
CA VAL A 93 -11.13 4.23 10.07
C VAL A 93 -10.56 5.65 10.01
N ASP A 94 -10.71 6.32 8.89
CA ASP A 94 -10.28 7.70 8.67
C ASP A 94 -8.79 7.91 9.00
N ILE A 95 -7.97 6.91 8.69
CA ILE A 95 -6.51 7.02 8.75
C ILE A 95 -6.04 7.45 7.36
N PRO A 96 -5.19 8.47 7.24
CA PRO A 96 -4.70 8.88 5.92
C PRO A 96 -3.93 7.74 5.25
N PHE A 97 -4.11 7.60 3.94
CA PHE A 97 -3.41 6.56 3.20
C PHE A 97 -2.96 7.04 1.83
N ILE A 98 -1.93 6.38 1.32
CA ILE A 98 -1.43 6.56 -0.05
C ILE A 98 -1.65 5.24 -0.79
N GLU A 99 -2.23 5.35 -1.99
CA GLU A 99 -2.44 4.22 -2.89
C GLU A 99 -1.21 4.04 -3.77
N ILE A 100 -0.71 2.79 -3.86
CA ILE A 100 0.51 2.47 -4.59
C ILE A 100 0.24 1.34 -5.57
N HIS A 101 0.72 1.51 -6.80
CA HIS A 101 0.71 0.49 -7.85
C HIS A 101 2.10 0.37 -8.44
N LEU A 102 2.58 -0.87 -8.60
CA LEU A 102 3.90 -1.14 -9.20
C LEU A 102 3.90 -0.79 -10.68
N SER A 103 2.86 -1.21 -11.41
CA SER A 103 2.73 -0.94 -12.83
C SER A 103 2.02 0.38 -13.09
N ASN A 104 2.19 0.92 -14.29
CA ASN A 104 1.38 2.02 -14.75
C ASN A 104 0.01 1.46 -15.18
N THR A 105 -0.98 1.57 -14.30
CA THR A 105 -2.32 1.04 -14.53
C THR A 105 -3.00 1.69 -15.73
N HIS A 106 -2.62 2.90 -16.10
CA HIS A 106 -3.18 3.61 -17.25
C HIS A 106 -2.69 3.06 -18.59
N ALA A 107 -1.62 2.27 -18.59
CA ALA A 107 -1.05 1.65 -19.77
C ALA A 107 -1.44 0.18 -19.93
N ARG A 108 -2.34 -0.31 -19.08
CA ARG A 108 -2.81 -1.70 -19.06
C ARG A 108 -4.25 -1.77 -19.55
N GLU A 109 -4.96 -2.86 -19.25
CA GLU A 109 -6.35 -3.04 -19.68
C GLU A 109 -7.23 -1.93 -19.09
N GLU A 110 -8.25 -1.55 -19.86
CA GLU A 110 -9.11 -0.42 -19.51
C GLU A 110 -9.73 -0.54 -18.12
N PHE A 111 -10.12 -1.75 -17.70
CA PHE A 111 -10.75 -1.94 -16.38
C PHE A 111 -9.81 -1.60 -15.22
N ARG A 112 -8.48 -1.54 -15.46
CA ARG A 112 -7.50 -1.18 -14.42
C ARG A 112 -7.34 0.31 -14.22
N GLN A 113 -7.98 1.13 -15.05
CA GLN A 113 -7.85 2.58 -14.98
C GLN A 113 -8.72 3.19 -13.89
N LEU A 114 -9.79 2.51 -13.47
CA LEU A 114 -10.67 2.97 -12.41
C LEU A 114 -10.25 2.37 -11.08
N SER A 115 -9.99 3.23 -10.11
CA SER A 115 -9.69 2.83 -8.74
C SER A 115 -10.85 3.20 -7.82
N TYR A 116 -11.22 2.26 -6.94
CA TYR A 116 -12.19 2.52 -5.87
C TYR A 116 -11.56 3.23 -4.67
N PHE A 117 -10.27 3.55 -4.71
CA PHE A 117 -9.53 4.12 -3.58
C PHE A 117 -8.99 5.52 -3.84
N SER A 118 -8.73 5.87 -5.09
CA SER A 118 -7.98 7.08 -5.44
C SER A 118 -8.64 8.37 -4.95
N ASP A 119 -9.97 8.42 -4.91
CA ASP A 119 -10.69 9.59 -4.45
C ASP A 119 -10.62 9.78 -2.93
N LEU A 120 -10.37 8.70 -2.18
CA LEU A 120 -10.20 8.75 -0.72
C LEU A 120 -8.74 8.92 -0.31
N ALA A 121 -7.81 8.55 -1.18
CA ALA A 121 -6.38 8.54 -0.87
C ALA A 121 -5.83 9.95 -0.72
N ARG A 122 -4.84 10.10 0.15
CA ARG A 122 -4.06 11.34 0.25
C ARG A 122 -3.27 11.61 -1.02
N GLY A 123 -2.83 10.54 -1.70
CA GLY A 123 -2.12 10.60 -2.96
C GLY A 123 -2.05 9.22 -3.61
N VAL A 124 -1.65 9.19 -4.89
CA VAL A 124 -1.58 7.96 -5.69
C VAL A 124 -0.23 7.91 -6.40
N ILE A 125 0.42 6.76 -6.33
CA ILE A 125 1.69 6.51 -7.03
C ILE A 125 1.50 5.31 -7.95
N CYS A 126 1.79 5.46 -9.24
CA CYS A 126 1.67 4.41 -10.24
C CYS A 126 2.93 4.32 -11.09
N GLY A 127 3.33 3.11 -11.45
CA GLY A 127 4.26 2.90 -12.56
C GLY A 127 5.74 2.99 -12.24
N LEU A 128 6.10 3.12 -10.97
CA LEU A 128 7.49 3.29 -10.57
C LEU A 128 8.10 2.03 -9.96
N GLY A 129 7.42 0.88 -10.11
CA GLY A 129 7.88 -0.39 -9.57
C GLY A 129 7.99 -0.36 -8.05
N ALA A 130 8.90 -1.16 -7.51
CA ALA A 130 9.12 -1.24 -6.07
C ALA A 130 9.51 0.11 -5.46
N GLN A 131 10.20 0.97 -6.21
CA GLN A 131 10.59 2.29 -5.74
C GLN A 131 9.38 3.17 -5.41
N GLY A 132 8.23 2.92 -6.01
CA GLY A 132 6.99 3.63 -5.69
C GLY A 132 6.60 3.49 -4.23
N TYR A 133 6.83 2.32 -3.62
CA TYR A 133 6.63 2.13 -2.19
C TYR A 133 7.53 3.05 -1.36
N GLU A 134 8.78 3.18 -1.76
CA GLU A 134 9.72 4.05 -1.04
C GLU A 134 9.30 5.51 -1.10
N PHE A 135 8.85 5.97 -2.26
CA PHE A 135 8.32 7.33 -2.41
C PHE A 135 7.07 7.54 -1.57
N GLY A 136 6.19 6.54 -1.52
CA GLY A 136 5.00 6.61 -0.68
C GLY A 136 5.34 6.72 0.80
N LEU A 137 6.31 5.92 1.25
CA LEU A 137 6.77 5.99 2.64
C LEU A 137 7.39 7.35 2.95
N GLN A 138 8.25 7.86 2.07
CA GLN A 138 8.86 9.18 2.25
C GLN A 138 7.80 10.26 2.37
N ALA A 139 6.78 10.23 1.50
CA ALA A 139 5.69 11.19 1.56
C ALA A 139 4.91 11.08 2.88
N ALA A 140 4.60 9.86 3.30
CA ALA A 140 3.90 9.63 4.56
C ALA A 140 4.69 10.17 5.76
N LEU A 141 5.98 9.86 5.82
CA LEU A 141 6.84 10.33 6.91
C LEU A 141 6.96 11.85 6.91
N ASN A 142 7.10 12.47 5.75
CA ASN A 142 7.15 13.93 5.66
C ASN A 142 5.86 14.57 6.17
N ILE A 143 4.71 13.98 5.85
CA ILE A 143 3.41 14.47 6.34
C ILE A 143 3.32 14.34 7.85
N LEU A 144 3.73 13.20 8.40
CA LEU A 144 3.65 12.93 9.83
C LEU A 144 4.62 13.76 10.66
N GLU A 145 5.76 14.15 10.08
CA GLU A 145 6.79 14.94 10.76
C GLU A 145 6.55 16.44 10.68
N GLN A 146 5.55 16.89 9.92
CA GLN A 146 5.19 18.30 9.86
C GLN A 146 4.57 18.75 11.18
N PRO A 147 4.95 19.92 11.69
CA PRO A 147 4.38 20.49 12.93
C PRO A 147 2.92 20.89 12.75
#